data_2f1c7ac06d724fd549ff3280bb663ba6
#
_entry.id   2f1c7ac06d724fd549ff3280bb663ba6
#
_cell.length_a   1.000
_cell.length_b   1.000
_cell.length_c   1.000
_cell.angle_alpha   90.00
_cell.angle_beta   90.00
_cell.angle_gamma   90.00
#
_symmetry.space_group_name_H-M   'P 1'
#
loop_
_entity.id
_entity.type
_entity.pdbx_description
1 polymer ?
#
loop_
_entity_poly.entity_id
_entity_poly.type
_entity_poly.pdbx_seq_one_letter_code
_entity_poly.pdbx_strand_id
1 'polypeptide(L)'
;MTIALIYGGEGYEHSVSMLGFQHLFPILEKNYRVLPIFIDTHGEFWLKNKRVFPTYGGFADSDGEVYRVDCAFPLLHGDMGEDGVVQSALALGKIPFIGCTPTVGALCRDKFTVKAVAKSLGIPTLPARLISRDDEIALPCFIKPSGLGSSIGAGAARDEAELQFALENAFRYTDRVIIEPLLESKRELECGYFGVKGKELFTNAGEILSQGGFYDYDSKYGGSTKTATVADVSPKINEKIKEYSARLVAALGVRHISRIDFFLVGEDIYFNEINTMPGFTEESLYPRMLAEHGIGIPKMFEMLIGDIL
;
A
#
# COMPACT_ATOMS: atom_id res chain seq x y z
N MET A 1 -16.35 21.20 -7.34
CA MET A 1 -15.47 20.63 -6.30
C MET A 1 -14.07 20.44 -6.87
N THR A 2 -13.05 20.84 -6.11
CA THR A 2 -11.63 20.76 -6.52
C THR A 2 -10.89 19.73 -5.68
N ILE A 3 -10.30 18.74 -6.34
CA ILE A 3 -9.54 17.65 -5.71
C ILE A 3 -8.06 17.84 -6.05
N ALA A 4 -7.18 17.87 -5.04
CA ALA A 4 -5.76 17.73 -5.28
C ALA A 4 -5.41 16.24 -5.47
N LEU A 5 -5.06 15.84 -6.68
CA LEU A 5 -4.51 14.52 -6.95
C LEU A 5 -2.98 14.62 -6.85
N ILE A 6 -2.43 14.07 -5.76
CA ILE A 6 -1.00 14.15 -5.46
C ILE A 6 -0.33 12.87 -5.93
N TYR A 7 0.73 12.97 -6.72
CA TYR A 7 1.37 11.82 -7.37
C TYR A 7 2.88 12.03 -7.55
N GLY A 8 3.60 10.95 -7.86
CA GLY A 8 5.06 10.93 -7.94
C GLY A 8 5.69 10.41 -6.65
N GLY A 9 6.46 11.26 -5.95
CA GLY A 9 7.14 10.93 -4.69
C GLY A 9 8.62 10.61 -4.86
N GLU A 10 9.40 10.71 -3.78
CA GLU A 10 10.86 10.45 -3.80
C GLU A 10 11.21 8.96 -3.70
N GLY A 11 10.24 8.10 -3.37
CA GLY A 11 10.46 6.68 -3.16
C GLY A 11 10.66 5.86 -4.43
N TYR A 12 11.03 4.61 -4.26
CA TYR A 12 11.26 3.65 -5.35
C TYR A 12 10.01 3.32 -6.17
N GLU A 13 8.83 3.63 -5.65
CA GLU A 13 7.53 3.38 -6.28
C GLU A 13 6.99 4.62 -7.03
N HIS A 14 7.85 5.62 -7.29
CA HIS A 14 7.53 6.83 -8.06
C HIS A 14 6.83 6.51 -9.39
N SER A 15 7.39 5.58 -10.16
CA SER A 15 6.85 5.19 -11.48
C SER A 15 5.45 4.57 -11.36
N VAL A 16 5.18 3.83 -10.32
CA VAL A 16 3.86 3.22 -10.05
C VAL A 16 2.81 4.30 -9.78
N SER A 17 3.17 5.31 -8.98
CA SER A 17 2.33 6.48 -8.73
C SER A 17 2.04 7.26 -10.01
N MET A 18 3.04 7.42 -10.90
CA MET A 18 2.86 8.07 -12.21
C MET A 18 1.88 7.30 -13.10
N LEU A 19 1.99 5.98 -13.15
CA LEU A 19 1.04 5.13 -13.92
C LEU A 19 -0.37 5.20 -13.33
N GLY A 20 -0.48 5.17 -12.00
CA GLY A 20 -1.76 5.37 -11.31
C GLY A 20 -2.39 6.72 -11.62
N PHE A 21 -1.60 7.79 -11.66
CA PHE A 21 -2.06 9.12 -12.07
C PHE A 21 -2.58 9.13 -13.50
N GLN A 22 -1.85 8.56 -14.44
CA GLN A 22 -2.26 8.48 -15.85
C GLN A 22 -3.60 7.75 -16.00
N HIS A 23 -3.86 6.73 -15.19
CA HIS A 23 -5.12 6.01 -15.20
C HIS A 23 -6.25 6.80 -14.52
N LEU A 24 -6.02 7.38 -13.34
CA LEU A 24 -7.07 8.03 -12.54
C LEU A 24 -7.44 9.43 -13.03
N PHE A 25 -6.49 10.22 -13.50
CA PHE A 25 -6.70 11.62 -13.86
C PHE A 25 -7.86 11.79 -14.87
N PRO A 26 -7.87 11.09 -16.03
CA PRO A 26 -8.95 11.23 -17.02
C PRO A 26 -10.31 10.70 -16.53
N ILE A 27 -10.33 9.87 -15.50
CA ILE A 27 -11.56 9.38 -14.89
C ILE A 27 -12.15 10.45 -13.97
N LEU A 28 -11.29 11.07 -13.13
CA LEU A 28 -11.71 12.04 -12.15
C LEU A 28 -12.09 13.39 -12.75
N GLU A 29 -11.39 13.85 -13.80
CA GLU A 29 -11.67 15.14 -14.45
C GLU A 29 -13.04 15.22 -15.13
N LYS A 30 -13.71 14.07 -15.33
CA LYS A 30 -15.09 14.03 -15.85
C LYS A 30 -16.10 14.61 -14.86
N ASN A 31 -15.84 14.53 -13.55
CA ASN A 31 -16.78 14.90 -12.50
C ASN A 31 -16.24 15.98 -11.55
N TYR A 32 -14.93 16.20 -11.52
CA TYR A 32 -14.26 17.09 -10.59
C TYR A 32 -13.26 18.01 -11.30
N ARG A 33 -13.02 19.17 -10.71
CA ARG A 33 -11.84 19.95 -11.05
C ARG A 33 -10.63 19.30 -10.36
N VAL A 34 -9.75 18.66 -11.13
CA VAL A 34 -8.56 18.01 -10.58
C VAL A 34 -7.38 18.96 -10.64
N LEU A 35 -6.73 19.16 -9.50
CA LEU A 35 -5.47 19.88 -9.36
C LEU A 35 -4.34 18.86 -9.27
N PRO A 36 -3.56 18.65 -10.34
CA PRO A 36 -2.49 17.66 -10.35
C PRO A 36 -1.26 18.21 -9.61
N ILE A 37 -1.01 17.70 -8.40
CA ILE A 37 0.17 18.05 -7.60
C ILE A 37 1.21 16.96 -7.81
N PHE A 38 2.27 17.28 -8.52
CA PHE A 38 3.38 16.37 -8.74
C PHE A 38 4.42 16.52 -7.63
N ILE A 39 4.88 15.40 -7.08
CA ILE A 39 6.04 15.36 -6.19
C ILE A 39 7.19 14.71 -6.97
N ASP A 40 8.29 15.44 -7.12
CA ASP A 40 9.45 14.93 -7.82
C ASP A 40 10.28 13.96 -6.96
N THR A 41 11.38 13.46 -7.51
CA THR A 41 12.29 12.52 -6.82
C THR A 41 13.13 13.15 -5.71
N HIS A 42 13.00 14.46 -5.49
CA HIS A 42 13.61 15.21 -4.38
C HIS A 42 12.58 15.60 -3.31
N GLY A 43 11.33 15.11 -3.42
CA GLY A 43 10.25 15.41 -2.47
C GLY A 43 9.64 16.80 -2.64
N GLU A 44 9.93 17.51 -3.74
CA GLU A 44 9.42 18.84 -4.00
C GLU A 44 8.06 18.79 -4.69
N PHE A 45 7.13 19.63 -4.23
CA PHE A 45 5.76 19.69 -4.76
C PHE A 45 5.67 20.69 -5.90
N TRP A 46 5.05 20.28 -6.99
CA TRP A 46 4.92 21.06 -8.22
C TRP A 46 3.47 21.11 -8.69
N LEU A 47 3.01 22.29 -9.07
CA LEU A 47 1.79 22.48 -9.84
C LEU A 47 2.17 23.10 -11.19
N LYS A 48 2.09 22.30 -12.25
CA LYS A 48 2.66 22.66 -13.56
C LYS A 48 4.16 22.97 -13.40
N ASN A 49 4.57 24.22 -13.68
CA ASN A 49 5.96 24.66 -13.60
C ASN A 49 6.26 25.50 -12.34
N LYS A 50 5.35 25.56 -11.39
CA LYS A 50 5.51 26.32 -10.15
C LYS A 50 5.70 25.37 -8.96
N ARG A 51 6.71 25.64 -8.15
CA ARG A 51 6.87 24.98 -6.88
C ARG A 51 5.77 25.42 -5.92
N VAL A 52 5.13 24.48 -5.26
CA VAL A 52 4.03 24.75 -4.34
C VAL A 52 4.25 24.07 -3.00
N PHE A 53 3.56 24.55 -1.96
CA PHE A 53 3.64 23.99 -0.62
C PHE A 53 2.25 23.85 -0.03
N PRO A 54 1.97 22.78 0.74
CA PRO A 54 0.73 22.67 1.50
C PRO A 54 0.57 23.89 2.43
N THR A 55 -0.57 24.55 2.35
CA THR A 55 -0.94 25.69 3.18
C THR A 55 -2.38 25.54 3.63
N TYR A 56 -2.88 26.48 4.44
CA TYR A 56 -4.24 26.42 4.96
C TYR A 56 -5.29 26.31 3.84
N GLY A 57 -5.93 25.14 3.73
CA GLY A 57 -7.00 24.83 2.76
C GLY A 57 -6.54 24.73 1.32
N GLY A 58 -5.25 24.44 1.03
CA GLY A 58 -4.77 24.30 -0.34
C GLY A 58 -3.25 24.28 -0.46
N PHE A 59 -2.76 24.75 -1.60
CA PHE A 59 -1.34 24.83 -1.91
C PHE A 59 -0.97 26.25 -2.30
N ALA A 60 0.12 26.80 -1.80
CA ALA A 60 0.62 28.12 -2.16
C ALA A 60 1.90 27.99 -3.00
N ASP A 61 2.04 28.85 -4.02
CA ASP A 61 3.29 28.99 -4.75
C ASP A 61 4.23 30.03 -4.11
N SER A 62 5.43 30.19 -4.66
CA SER A 62 6.42 31.17 -4.18
C SER A 62 5.97 32.62 -4.33
N ASP A 63 5.00 32.88 -5.19
CA ASP A 63 4.45 34.24 -5.42
C ASP A 63 3.31 34.55 -4.43
N GLY A 64 2.94 33.57 -3.58
CA GLY A 64 1.87 33.68 -2.60
C GLY A 64 0.47 33.42 -3.17
N GLU A 65 0.36 32.97 -4.42
CA GLU A 65 -0.93 32.51 -4.98
C GLU A 65 -1.37 31.22 -4.29
N VAL A 66 -2.60 31.18 -3.82
CA VAL A 66 -3.17 30.01 -3.11
C VAL A 66 -4.17 29.29 -3.98
N TYR A 67 -3.86 28.05 -4.28
CA TYR A 67 -4.71 27.10 -5.03
C TYR A 67 -5.55 26.32 -4.04
N ARG A 68 -6.80 26.77 -3.82
CA ARG A 68 -7.75 26.15 -2.89
C ARG A 68 -8.21 24.79 -3.39
N VAL A 69 -8.32 23.83 -2.46
CA VAL A 69 -8.86 22.50 -2.71
C VAL A 69 -9.91 22.14 -1.65
N ASP A 70 -10.89 21.37 -2.03
CA ASP A 70 -11.89 20.83 -1.11
C ASP A 70 -11.34 19.58 -0.39
N CYS A 71 -10.59 18.76 -1.10
CA CYS A 71 -9.89 17.61 -0.53
C CYS A 71 -8.67 17.21 -1.36
N ALA A 72 -7.85 16.30 -0.80
CA ALA A 72 -6.68 15.70 -1.48
C ALA A 72 -6.80 14.18 -1.55
N PHE A 73 -6.27 13.60 -2.61
CA PHE A 73 -6.00 12.17 -2.73
C PHE A 73 -4.49 11.97 -2.96
N PRO A 74 -3.75 11.55 -1.92
CA PRO A 74 -2.33 11.27 -2.03
C PRO A 74 -2.10 9.88 -2.66
N LEU A 75 -2.07 9.83 -3.99
CA LEU A 75 -1.77 8.63 -4.77
C LEU A 75 -0.27 8.37 -4.78
N LEU A 76 0.29 8.10 -3.62
CA LEU A 76 1.71 7.89 -3.41
C LEU A 76 1.92 6.52 -2.76
N HIS A 77 2.84 5.75 -3.28
CA HIS A 77 3.18 4.44 -2.74
C HIS A 77 4.52 4.51 -2.00
N GLY A 78 4.62 3.74 -0.94
CA GLY A 78 5.84 3.68 -0.17
C GLY A 78 6.17 4.99 0.57
N ASP A 79 7.39 5.50 0.36
CA ASP A 79 7.87 6.71 1.02
C ASP A 79 7.02 7.91 0.64
N MET A 80 6.83 8.82 1.59
CA MET A 80 5.93 9.98 1.58
C MET A 80 4.42 9.61 1.56
N GLY A 81 4.02 8.49 0.96
CA GLY A 81 2.61 8.11 0.77
C GLY A 81 2.03 7.25 1.87
N GLU A 82 2.81 6.32 2.42
CA GLU A 82 2.34 5.36 3.42
C GLU A 82 3.06 5.48 4.76
N ASP A 83 4.03 6.38 4.89
CA ASP A 83 4.78 6.66 6.11
C ASP A 83 4.21 7.81 6.95
N GLY A 84 3.18 8.49 6.43
CA GLY A 84 2.50 9.59 7.10
C GLY A 84 3.07 10.99 6.81
N VAL A 85 4.12 11.12 6.01
CA VAL A 85 4.77 12.42 5.72
C VAL A 85 3.82 13.37 5.01
N VAL A 86 3.28 12.99 3.84
CA VAL A 86 2.35 13.84 3.08
C VAL A 86 1.04 14.03 3.84
N GLN A 87 0.53 13.01 4.50
CA GLN A 87 -0.68 13.12 5.33
C GLN A 87 -0.50 14.12 6.47
N SER A 88 0.69 14.19 7.08
CA SER A 88 1.00 15.19 8.11
C SER A 88 1.02 16.61 7.55
N ALA A 89 1.61 16.81 6.37
CA ALA A 89 1.62 18.10 5.69
C ALA A 89 0.20 18.57 5.33
N LEU A 90 -0.65 17.67 4.82
CA LEU A 90 -2.06 17.95 4.53
C LEU A 90 -2.85 18.29 5.81
N ALA A 91 -2.62 17.54 6.90
CA ALA A 91 -3.26 17.79 8.19
C ALA A 91 -2.86 19.15 8.77
N LEU A 92 -1.59 19.55 8.69
CA LEU A 92 -1.12 20.88 9.09
C LEU A 92 -1.77 21.97 8.25
N GLY A 93 -1.90 21.77 6.95
CA GLY A 93 -2.61 22.65 6.01
C GLY A 93 -4.12 22.65 6.17
N LYS A 94 -4.70 21.87 7.10
CA LYS A 94 -6.14 21.69 7.23
C LYS A 94 -6.83 21.30 5.90
N ILE A 95 -6.14 20.52 5.10
CA ILE A 95 -6.66 19.96 3.85
C ILE A 95 -7.27 18.60 4.18
N PRO A 96 -8.60 18.39 4.01
CA PRO A 96 -9.19 17.06 4.12
C PRO A 96 -8.58 16.11 3.09
N PHE A 97 -8.37 14.85 3.45
CA PHE A 97 -7.75 13.90 2.52
C PHE A 97 -8.31 12.48 2.65
N ILE A 98 -8.32 11.77 1.53
CA ILE A 98 -8.66 10.36 1.44
C ILE A 98 -7.43 9.55 1.86
N GLY A 99 -7.63 8.54 2.72
CA GLY A 99 -6.57 7.65 3.19
C GLY A 99 -6.44 7.66 4.71
N CYS A 100 -5.48 6.92 5.21
CA CYS A 100 -5.21 6.76 6.64
C CYS A 100 -4.58 8.02 7.27
N THR A 101 -4.73 8.15 8.59
CA THR A 101 -3.99 9.17 9.34
C THR A 101 -2.48 8.90 9.29
N PRO A 102 -1.63 9.92 9.53
CA PRO A 102 -0.17 9.74 9.53
C PRO A 102 0.29 8.58 10.44
N THR A 103 -0.25 8.50 11.65
CA THR A 103 0.09 7.44 12.61
C THR A 103 -0.26 6.05 12.09
N VAL A 104 -1.44 5.90 11.49
CA VAL A 104 -1.91 4.61 10.95
C VAL A 104 -1.08 4.20 9.75
N GLY A 105 -0.77 5.12 8.85
CA GLY A 105 0.11 4.86 7.70
C GLY A 105 1.45 4.33 8.15
N ALA A 106 2.17 5.09 8.99
CA ALA A 106 3.48 4.70 9.49
C ALA A 106 3.48 3.34 10.23
N LEU A 107 2.42 3.07 11.03
CA LEU A 107 2.27 1.81 11.75
C LEU A 107 2.07 0.62 10.79
N CYS A 108 1.21 0.77 9.79
CA CYS A 108 0.90 -0.28 8.82
C CYS A 108 2.08 -0.59 7.89
N ARG A 109 2.90 0.43 7.58
CA ARG A 109 4.06 0.29 6.72
C ARG A 109 5.15 -0.59 7.34
N ASP A 110 5.37 -0.54 8.65
CA ASP A 110 6.37 -1.36 9.32
C ASP A 110 5.88 -2.79 9.54
N LYS A 111 6.37 -3.74 8.72
CA LYS A 111 5.95 -5.14 8.73
C LYS A 111 6.17 -5.81 10.08
N PHE A 112 7.27 -5.51 10.76
CA PHE A 112 7.54 -6.08 12.07
C PHE A 112 6.49 -5.64 13.10
N THR A 113 6.20 -4.35 13.12
CA THR A 113 5.24 -3.76 14.05
C THR A 113 3.81 -4.23 13.76
N VAL A 114 3.37 -4.20 12.51
CA VAL A 114 2.01 -4.63 12.16
C VAL A 114 1.79 -6.13 12.39
N LYS A 115 2.83 -6.97 12.20
CA LYS A 115 2.77 -8.40 12.56
C LYS A 115 2.67 -8.61 14.08
N ALA A 116 3.32 -7.78 14.89
CA ALA A 116 3.16 -7.83 16.35
C ALA A 116 1.72 -7.50 16.77
N VAL A 117 1.08 -6.53 16.12
CA VAL A 117 -0.35 -6.23 16.32
C VAL A 117 -1.21 -7.43 15.89
N ALA A 118 -1.00 -7.98 14.70
CA ALA A 118 -1.73 -9.16 14.22
C ALA A 118 -1.63 -10.32 15.21
N LYS A 119 -0.42 -10.60 15.71
CA LYS A 119 -0.18 -11.64 16.74
C LYS A 119 -0.94 -11.37 18.02
N SER A 120 -1.00 -10.12 18.50
CA SER A 120 -1.75 -9.75 19.70
C SER A 120 -3.26 -9.96 19.56
N LEU A 121 -3.75 -9.88 18.31
CA LEU A 121 -5.13 -10.19 17.94
C LEU A 121 -5.38 -11.69 17.72
N GLY A 122 -4.38 -12.57 17.89
CA GLY A 122 -4.51 -14.00 17.60
C GLY A 122 -4.67 -14.29 16.10
N ILE A 123 -4.21 -13.39 15.21
CA ILE A 123 -4.18 -13.60 13.77
C ILE A 123 -2.85 -14.25 13.43
N PRO A 124 -2.84 -15.41 12.75
CA PRO A 124 -1.60 -16.08 12.37
C PRO A 124 -0.75 -15.21 11.45
N THR A 125 0.53 -15.17 11.70
CA THR A 125 1.54 -14.49 10.88
C THR A 125 2.82 -15.32 10.90
N LEU A 126 3.63 -15.24 9.86
CA LEU A 126 4.95 -15.88 9.90
C LEU A 126 5.75 -15.27 11.05
N PRO A 127 6.50 -16.10 11.81
CA PRO A 127 7.44 -15.59 12.80
C PRO A 127 8.41 -14.61 12.15
N ALA A 128 8.47 -13.40 12.68
CA ALA A 128 9.39 -12.38 12.19
C ALA A 128 10.33 -11.94 13.31
N ARG A 129 11.60 -11.74 13.00
CA ARG A 129 12.61 -11.22 13.91
C ARG A 129 13.37 -10.07 13.24
N LEU A 130 13.59 -8.99 13.97
CA LEU A 130 14.55 -7.96 13.56
C LEU A 130 15.96 -8.54 13.64
N ILE A 131 16.79 -8.22 12.66
CA ILE A 131 18.18 -8.68 12.59
C ILE A 131 19.17 -7.53 12.40
N SER A 132 20.39 -7.76 12.84
CA SER A 132 21.58 -7.00 12.51
C SER A 132 22.45 -7.78 11.51
N ARG A 133 23.48 -7.09 10.95
CA ARG A 133 24.37 -7.71 9.94
C ARG A 133 25.16 -8.92 10.46
N ASP A 134 25.44 -8.94 11.77
CA ASP A 134 26.30 -9.92 12.42
C ASP A 134 25.52 -11.02 13.14
N ASP A 135 24.17 -11.05 12.97
CA ASP A 135 23.35 -12.08 13.58
C ASP A 135 23.59 -13.44 12.94
N GLU A 136 23.64 -14.50 13.78
CA GLU A 136 23.55 -15.87 13.27
C GLU A 136 22.14 -16.17 12.75
N ILE A 137 22.05 -16.64 11.52
CA ILE A 137 20.80 -16.86 10.81
C ILE A 137 20.69 -18.32 10.38
N ALA A 138 19.60 -18.96 10.80
CA ALA A 138 19.29 -20.31 10.36
C ALA A 138 18.69 -20.31 8.94
N LEU A 139 19.11 -21.25 8.13
CA LEU A 139 18.63 -21.46 6.77
C LEU A 139 17.64 -22.65 6.70
N PRO A 140 16.69 -22.67 5.75
CA PRO A 140 16.41 -21.60 4.78
C PRO A 140 15.58 -20.46 5.39
N CYS A 141 15.77 -19.23 4.89
CA CYS A 141 15.06 -18.07 5.38
C CYS A 141 14.66 -17.07 4.28
N PHE A 142 13.84 -16.10 4.63
CA PHE A 142 13.47 -14.97 3.78
C PHE A 142 13.81 -13.67 4.50
N ILE A 143 14.57 -12.81 3.85
CA ILE A 143 15.06 -11.54 4.40
C ILE A 143 14.39 -10.40 3.67
N LYS A 144 13.93 -9.37 4.39
CA LYS A 144 13.31 -8.19 3.77
C LYS A 144 13.41 -6.94 4.66
N PRO A 145 13.51 -5.76 4.07
CA PRO A 145 13.27 -4.50 4.77
C PRO A 145 11.89 -4.48 5.43
N SER A 146 11.81 -4.00 6.69
CA SER A 146 10.54 -3.94 7.41
C SER A 146 9.58 -2.91 6.83
N GLY A 147 10.10 -1.77 6.37
CA GLY A 147 9.33 -0.62 5.92
C GLY A 147 9.28 -0.39 4.41
N LEU A 148 9.79 -1.30 3.56
CA LEU A 148 9.73 -1.14 2.10
C LEU A 148 8.68 -2.04 1.46
N GLY A 149 8.10 -1.53 0.37
CA GLY A 149 7.13 -2.23 -0.48
C GLY A 149 7.76 -2.87 -1.71
N SER A 150 6.92 -3.37 -2.63
CA SER A 150 7.29 -3.84 -3.97
C SER A 150 8.46 -4.81 -4.04
N SER A 151 8.67 -5.61 -2.99
CA SER A 151 9.77 -6.59 -2.86
C SER A 151 11.18 -5.99 -2.94
N ILE A 152 11.33 -4.68 -2.76
CA ILE A 152 12.62 -3.97 -2.80
C ILE A 152 13.48 -4.44 -1.63
N GLY A 153 14.70 -4.88 -1.93
CA GLY A 153 15.65 -5.37 -0.93
C GLY A 153 15.28 -6.72 -0.31
N ALA A 154 14.19 -7.37 -0.80
CA ALA A 154 13.77 -8.68 -0.28
C ALA A 154 14.47 -9.82 -1.03
N GLY A 155 14.74 -10.95 -0.33
CA GLY A 155 15.37 -12.11 -0.91
C GLY A 155 15.20 -13.38 -0.09
N ALA A 156 15.14 -14.52 -0.80
CA ALA A 156 15.22 -15.84 -0.20
C ALA A 156 16.70 -16.23 -0.01
N ALA A 157 16.98 -17.00 1.03
CA ALA A 157 18.31 -17.58 1.27
C ALA A 157 18.15 -19.06 1.66
N ARG A 158 18.75 -19.95 0.84
CA ARG A 158 18.76 -21.40 1.04
C ARG A 158 20.13 -21.90 1.44
N ASP A 159 21.15 -21.12 1.10
CA ASP A 159 22.55 -21.38 1.43
C ASP A 159 23.25 -20.08 1.88
N GLU A 160 24.52 -20.21 2.27
CA GLU A 160 25.31 -19.09 2.81
C GLU A 160 25.56 -17.99 1.76
N ALA A 161 25.71 -18.34 0.49
CA ALA A 161 25.96 -17.38 -0.58
C ALA A 161 24.69 -16.55 -0.86
N GLU A 162 23.51 -17.20 -0.92
CA GLU A 162 22.21 -16.50 -1.02
C GLU A 162 21.96 -15.65 0.23
N LEU A 163 22.34 -16.11 1.43
CA LEU A 163 22.21 -15.36 2.67
C LEU A 163 23.02 -14.06 2.63
N GLN A 164 24.29 -14.16 2.30
CA GLN A 164 25.16 -12.98 2.20
C GLN A 164 24.60 -11.95 1.21
N PHE A 165 24.18 -12.42 0.03
CA PHE A 165 23.58 -11.54 -0.98
C PHE A 165 22.28 -10.89 -0.49
N ALA A 166 21.37 -11.64 0.15
CA ALA A 166 20.10 -11.13 0.65
C ALA A 166 20.31 -10.10 1.77
N LEU A 167 21.27 -10.33 2.68
CA LEU A 167 21.65 -9.38 3.72
C LEU A 167 22.20 -8.08 3.13
N GLU A 168 23.19 -8.18 2.24
CA GLU A 168 23.76 -7.01 1.57
C GLU A 168 22.69 -6.20 0.83
N ASN A 169 21.79 -6.89 0.14
CA ASN A 169 20.69 -6.24 -0.59
C ASN A 169 19.72 -5.55 0.35
N ALA A 170 19.24 -6.20 1.41
CA ALA A 170 18.29 -5.61 2.34
C ALA A 170 18.88 -4.41 3.11
N PHE A 171 20.07 -4.58 3.65
CA PHE A 171 20.75 -3.52 4.42
C PHE A 171 21.30 -2.36 3.58
N ARG A 172 21.23 -2.44 2.25
CA ARG A 172 21.49 -1.30 1.36
C ARG A 172 20.44 -0.20 1.51
N TYR A 173 19.22 -0.59 1.84
CA TYR A 173 18.07 0.31 1.87
C TYR A 173 17.68 0.80 3.25
N THR A 174 17.96 0.01 4.30
CA THR A 174 17.54 0.33 5.68
C THR A 174 18.29 -0.51 6.69
N ASP A 175 18.44 0.02 7.91
CA ASP A 175 18.94 -0.77 9.04
C ASP A 175 17.84 -1.59 9.74
N ARG A 176 16.58 -1.40 9.33
CA ARG A 176 15.44 -2.11 9.92
C ARG A 176 15.02 -3.29 9.04
N VAL A 177 15.75 -4.38 9.18
CA VAL A 177 15.59 -5.60 8.38
C VAL A 177 14.96 -6.71 9.24
N ILE A 178 14.05 -7.48 8.66
CA ILE A 178 13.44 -8.66 9.29
C ILE A 178 13.78 -9.93 8.54
N ILE A 179 13.79 -11.03 9.30
CA ILE A 179 13.90 -12.40 8.80
C ILE A 179 12.62 -13.16 9.10
N GLU A 180 12.18 -13.99 8.17
CA GLU A 180 11.06 -14.91 8.26
C GLU A 180 11.45 -16.30 7.76
N PRO A 181 10.72 -17.38 8.11
CA PRO A 181 10.86 -18.67 7.45
C PRO A 181 10.60 -18.54 5.94
N LEU A 182 11.40 -19.22 5.13
CA LEU A 182 11.15 -19.31 3.69
C LEU A 182 9.96 -20.24 3.44
N LEU A 183 8.96 -19.75 2.73
CA LEU A 183 7.84 -20.55 2.23
C LEU A 183 8.14 -20.99 0.80
N GLU A 184 8.44 -22.27 0.61
CA GLU A 184 8.73 -22.83 -0.73
C GLU A 184 7.47 -22.92 -1.61
N SER A 185 6.31 -23.13 -1.00
CA SER A 185 5.03 -23.20 -1.69
C SER A 185 4.00 -22.41 -0.93
N LYS A 186 3.47 -21.37 -1.58
CA LYS A 186 2.42 -20.49 -1.02
C LYS A 186 1.56 -19.95 -2.16
N ARG A 187 0.32 -19.61 -1.82
CA ARG A 187 -0.53 -18.75 -2.64
C ARG A 187 -0.53 -17.36 -2.02
N GLU A 188 -0.53 -16.32 -2.84
CA GLU A 188 -0.58 -14.92 -2.38
C GLU A 188 -1.98 -14.38 -2.62
N LEU A 189 -2.68 -14.11 -1.52
CA LEU A 189 -4.07 -13.67 -1.51
C LEU A 189 -4.16 -12.23 -1.01
N GLU A 190 -5.04 -11.44 -1.62
CA GLU A 190 -5.28 -10.05 -1.27
C GLU A 190 -6.74 -9.84 -0.90
N CYS A 191 -7.02 -9.09 0.18
CA CYS A 191 -8.36 -8.64 0.54
C CYS A 191 -8.41 -7.11 0.47
N GLY A 192 -9.28 -6.56 -0.37
CA GLY A 192 -9.53 -5.13 -0.44
C GLY A 192 -10.45 -4.68 0.69
N TYR A 193 -10.08 -3.60 1.37
CA TYR A 193 -10.95 -2.88 2.30
C TYR A 193 -11.39 -1.55 1.70
N PHE A 194 -12.67 -1.27 1.83
CA PHE A 194 -13.28 0.03 1.52
C PHE A 194 -14.21 0.43 2.66
N GLY A 195 -13.93 1.58 3.29
CA GLY A 195 -14.69 2.08 4.43
C GLY A 195 -15.06 3.54 4.27
N VAL A 196 -16.35 3.82 4.39
CA VAL A 196 -16.93 5.15 4.54
C VAL A 196 -17.94 5.12 5.68
N LYS A 197 -18.35 6.27 6.18
CA LYS A 197 -19.22 6.40 7.35
C LYS A 197 -20.43 5.47 7.29
N GLY A 198 -20.50 4.54 8.24
CA GLY A 198 -21.60 3.57 8.33
C GLY A 198 -21.58 2.44 7.30
N LYS A 199 -20.53 2.32 6.48
CA LYS A 199 -20.43 1.26 5.48
C LYS A 199 -18.98 0.78 5.36
N GLU A 200 -18.77 -0.50 5.63
CA GLU A 200 -17.50 -1.19 5.42
C GLU A 200 -17.70 -2.36 4.44
N LEU A 201 -16.74 -2.55 3.57
CA LEU A 201 -16.69 -3.66 2.63
C LEU A 201 -15.30 -4.29 2.70
N PHE A 202 -15.29 -5.61 2.86
CA PHE A 202 -14.13 -6.48 2.64
C PHE A 202 -14.42 -7.31 1.41
N THR A 203 -13.57 -7.21 0.39
CA THR A 203 -13.79 -7.95 -0.87
C THR A 203 -13.61 -9.45 -0.67
N ASN A 204 -14.08 -10.25 -1.59
CA ASN A 204 -13.57 -11.61 -1.70
C ASN A 204 -12.07 -11.57 -1.94
N ALA A 205 -11.37 -12.61 -1.51
CA ALA A 205 -9.94 -12.70 -1.76
C ALA A 205 -9.64 -12.68 -3.26
N GLY A 206 -8.76 -11.79 -3.68
CA GLY A 206 -8.09 -11.86 -4.96
C GLY A 206 -6.80 -12.65 -4.85
N GLU A 207 -6.20 -13.03 -5.97
CA GLU A 207 -4.98 -13.85 -6.00
C GLU A 207 -3.98 -13.33 -7.02
N ILE A 208 -2.71 -13.34 -6.64
CA ILE A 208 -1.58 -13.15 -7.53
C ILE A 208 -1.13 -14.52 -8.02
N LEU A 209 -1.30 -14.76 -9.33
CA LEU A 209 -0.97 -16.04 -9.97
C LEU A 209 0.49 -16.00 -10.48
N SER A 210 1.46 -16.14 -9.57
CA SER A 210 2.87 -16.24 -9.95
C SER A 210 3.18 -17.60 -10.58
N GLN A 211 3.83 -17.62 -11.74
CA GLN A 211 4.31 -18.85 -12.36
C GLN A 211 5.64 -19.29 -11.73
N GLY A 212 5.63 -19.77 -10.49
CA GLY A 212 6.76 -20.39 -9.81
C GLY A 212 7.96 -19.47 -9.61
N GLY A 213 8.18 -19.01 -8.39
CA GLY A 213 9.30 -18.15 -8.02
C GLY A 213 8.93 -17.00 -7.10
N PHE A 214 9.94 -16.23 -6.73
CA PHE A 214 9.77 -15.02 -5.94
C PHE A 214 9.13 -13.92 -6.82
N TYR A 215 8.05 -13.29 -6.32
CA TYR A 215 7.32 -12.20 -6.98
C TYR A 215 8.07 -10.89 -6.76
N ASP A 216 9.01 -10.58 -7.64
CA ASP A 216 9.84 -9.38 -7.59
C ASP A 216 9.17 -8.14 -8.22
N TYR A 217 9.87 -7.01 -8.20
CA TYR A 217 9.41 -5.73 -8.75
C TYR A 217 9.10 -5.83 -10.25
N ASP A 218 9.97 -6.47 -11.03
CA ASP A 218 9.80 -6.60 -12.48
C ASP A 218 8.59 -7.48 -12.83
N SER A 219 8.33 -8.52 -12.04
CA SER A 219 7.14 -9.35 -12.18
C SER A 219 5.85 -8.59 -11.85
N LYS A 220 5.90 -7.66 -10.90
CA LYS A 220 4.71 -6.85 -10.48
C LYS A 220 4.27 -5.85 -11.54
N TYR A 221 5.20 -5.21 -12.22
CA TYR A 221 4.92 -4.08 -13.12
C TYR A 221 5.31 -4.34 -14.57
N GLY A 222 5.96 -5.47 -14.87
CA GLY A 222 6.39 -5.87 -16.22
C GLY A 222 5.31 -6.53 -17.08
N GLY A 223 4.05 -6.59 -16.64
CA GLY A 223 2.90 -7.07 -17.40
C GLY A 223 2.83 -8.61 -17.59
N SER A 224 3.70 -9.38 -16.94
CA SER A 224 3.74 -10.86 -17.07
C SER A 224 2.93 -11.61 -16.01
N THR A 225 2.53 -10.94 -14.93
CA THR A 225 1.82 -11.59 -13.83
C THR A 225 0.32 -11.60 -14.04
N LYS A 226 -0.25 -12.78 -14.02
CA LYS A 226 -1.72 -12.95 -14.04
C LYS A 226 -2.28 -12.74 -12.63
N THR A 227 -3.42 -12.10 -12.53
CA THR A 227 -4.15 -11.90 -11.29
C THR A 227 -5.61 -12.39 -11.45
N ALA A 228 -6.20 -12.86 -10.36
CA ALA A 228 -7.61 -13.17 -10.29
C ALA A 228 -8.30 -12.25 -9.29
N THR A 229 -9.38 -11.58 -9.70
CA THR A 229 -10.17 -10.71 -8.81
C THR A 229 -10.92 -11.50 -7.74
N VAL A 230 -11.18 -12.77 -8.01
CA VAL A 230 -11.75 -13.74 -7.08
C VAL A 230 -10.88 -14.99 -7.13
N ALA A 231 -10.21 -15.27 -6.02
CA ALA A 231 -9.36 -16.46 -5.85
C ALA A 231 -10.22 -17.75 -5.79
N ASP A 232 -9.70 -18.82 -6.37
CA ASP A 232 -10.30 -20.15 -6.20
C ASP A 232 -9.92 -20.74 -4.83
N VAL A 233 -10.66 -20.33 -3.81
CA VAL A 233 -10.53 -20.80 -2.43
C VAL A 233 -11.88 -21.21 -1.85
N SER A 234 -11.85 -22.07 -0.83
CA SER A 234 -13.10 -22.46 -0.15
C SER A 234 -13.79 -21.26 0.50
N PRO A 235 -15.13 -21.26 0.62
CA PRO A 235 -15.85 -20.22 1.35
C PRO A 235 -15.32 -20.00 2.77
N LYS A 236 -14.88 -21.06 3.45
CA LYS A 236 -14.28 -21.01 4.80
C LYS A 236 -12.99 -20.16 4.83
N ILE A 237 -12.11 -20.34 3.84
CA ILE A 237 -10.87 -19.56 3.71
C ILE A 237 -11.21 -18.10 3.43
N ASN A 238 -12.12 -17.84 2.49
CA ASN A 238 -12.51 -16.49 2.12
C ASN A 238 -13.12 -15.72 3.31
N GLU A 239 -14.05 -16.31 4.05
CA GLU A 239 -14.66 -15.69 5.22
C GLU A 239 -13.62 -15.45 6.34
N LYS A 240 -12.65 -16.36 6.49
CA LYS A 240 -11.59 -16.20 7.48
C LYS A 240 -10.64 -15.04 7.15
N ILE A 241 -10.32 -14.85 5.86
CA ILE A 241 -9.54 -13.70 5.38
C ILE A 241 -10.28 -12.39 5.67
N LYS A 242 -11.59 -12.33 5.40
CA LYS A 242 -12.41 -11.15 5.73
C LYS A 242 -12.46 -10.88 7.23
N GLU A 243 -12.64 -11.93 8.05
CA GLU A 243 -12.63 -11.80 9.53
C GLU A 243 -11.30 -11.22 10.02
N TYR A 244 -10.18 -11.76 9.55
CA TYR A 244 -8.85 -11.27 9.93
C TYR A 244 -8.64 -9.83 9.47
N SER A 245 -9.02 -9.52 8.24
CA SER A 245 -8.96 -8.16 7.69
C SER A 245 -9.78 -7.17 8.51
N ALA A 246 -11.00 -7.52 8.86
CA ALA A 246 -11.88 -6.66 9.68
C ALA A 246 -11.28 -6.38 11.07
N ARG A 247 -10.72 -7.39 11.71
CA ARG A 247 -10.07 -7.25 13.03
C ARG A 247 -8.82 -6.38 12.97
N LEU A 248 -8.01 -6.52 11.92
CA LEU A 248 -6.82 -5.69 11.70
C LEU A 248 -7.22 -4.24 11.43
N VAL A 249 -8.16 -4.01 10.51
CA VAL A 249 -8.67 -2.67 10.18
C VAL A 249 -9.19 -1.95 11.41
N ALA A 250 -10.03 -2.62 12.20
CA ALA A 250 -10.59 -2.06 13.43
C ALA A 250 -9.52 -1.73 14.48
N ALA A 251 -8.57 -2.66 14.72
CA ALA A 251 -7.53 -2.49 15.75
C ALA A 251 -6.49 -1.41 15.37
N LEU A 252 -6.16 -1.28 14.10
CA LEU A 252 -5.18 -0.31 13.59
C LEU A 252 -5.81 1.07 13.32
N GLY A 253 -7.15 1.15 13.21
CA GLY A 253 -7.84 2.38 12.83
C GLY A 253 -7.68 2.75 11.36
N VAL A 254 -7.54 1.74 10.49
CA VAL A 254 -7.47 1.93 9.04
C VAL A 254 -8.81 2.48 8.54
N ARG A 255 -8.76 3.45 7.63
CA ARG A 255 -9.96 4.07 7.07
C ARG A 255 -9.86 4.26 5.57
N HIS A 256 -10.99 4.44 4.93
CA HIS A 256 -11.20 4.70 3.51
C HIS A 256 -10.82 3.52 2.63
N ILE A 257 -9.54 3.27 2.41
CA ILE A 257 -9.04 2.26 1.48
C ILE A 257 -7.81 1.56 2.05
N SER A 258 -7.72 0.26 1.83
CA SER A 258 -6.48 -0.50 2.02
C SER A 258 -6.54 -1.87 1.33
N ARG A 259 -5.39 -2.50 1.19
CA ARG A 259 -5.26 -3.88 0.75
C ARG A 259 -4.50 -4.67 1.81
N ILE A 260 -5.06 -5.78 2.21
CA ILE A 260 -4.52 -6.66 3.23
C ILE A 260 -4.05 -7.94 2.53
N ASP A 261 -2.76 -8.27 2.70
CA ASP A 261 -2.11 -9.33 1.97
C ASP A 261 -1.85 -10.54 2.88
N PHE A 262 -2.14 -11.72 2.37
CA PHE A 262 -2.05 -13.00 3.09
C PHE A 262 -1.27 -14.03 2.28
N PHE A 263 -0.58 -14.93 2.98
CA PHE A 263 -0.10 -16.18 2.42
C PHE A 263 -1.06 -17.31 2.80
N LEU A 264 -1.37 -18.17 1.84
CA LEU A 264 -2.11 -19.41 2.05
C LEU A 264 -1.16 -20.60 1.78
N VAL A 265 -0.97 -21.44 2.80
CA VAL A 265 -0.17 -22.67 2.74
C VAL A 265 -1.06 -23.84 3.12
N GLY A 266 -1.47 -24.65 2.15
CA GLY A 266 -2.54 -25.64 2.36
C GLY A 266 -3.85 -24.95 2.75
N GLU A 267 -4.31 -25.13 3.99
CA GLU A 267 -5.48 -24.44 4.57
C GLU A 267 -5.10 -23.35 5.57
N ASP A 268 -3.80 -23.19 5.87
CA ASP A 268 -3.32 -22.22 6.85
C ASP A 268 -3.15 -20.84 6.22
N ILE A 269 -3.74 -19.83 6.86
CA ILE A 269 -3.73 -18.44 6.43
C ILE A 269 -2.77 -17.66 7.33
N TYR A 270 -1.81 -16.96 6.73
CA TYR A 270 -0.86 -16.10 7.44
C TYR A 270 -0.97 -14.66 6.92
N PHE A 271 -1.25 -13.73 7.83
CA PHE A 271 -1.16 -12.30 7.51
C PHE A 271 0.27 -11.92 7.14
N ASN A 272 0.44 -11.20 6.05
CA ASN A 272 1.74 -10.72 5.58
C ASN A 272 1.93 -9.22 5.84
N GLU A 273 1.11 -8.38 5.24
CA GLU A 273 1.21 -6.92 5.34
C GLU A 273 -0.12 -6.23 5.05
N ILE A 274 -0.19 -4.93 5.31
CA ILE A 274 -1.32 -4.08 4.96
C ILE A 274 -0.81 -2.82 4.24
N ASN A 275 -1.37 -2.56 3.06
CA ASN A 275 -1.04 -1.40 2.24
C ASN A 275 -2.15 -0.37 2.36
N THR A 276 -1.84 0.79 2.94
CA THR A 276 -2.82 1.86 3.20
C THR A 276 -3.09 2.74 2.00
N MET A 277 -2.29 2.59 0.94
CA MET A 277 -2.50 3.18 -0.39
C MET A 277 -2.28 2.10 -1.45
N PRO A 278 -3.32 1.30 -1.76
CA PRO A 278 -3.22 0.28 -2.81
C PRO A 278 -3.00 0.90 -4.20
N GLY A 279 -2.51 0.10 -5.15
CA GLY A 279 -2.29 0.54 -6.52
C GLY A 279 -3.58 0.90 -7.26
N PHE A 280 -3.49 1.89 -8.14
CA PHE A 280 -4.58 2.38 -9.00
C PHE A 280 -4.19 2.44 -10.48
N THR A 281 -3.24 1.63 -10.93
CA THR A 281 -3.00 1.44 -12.34
C THR A 281 -4.15 0.63 -12.97
N GLU A 282 -4.24 0.56 -14.29
CA GLU A 282 -5.26 -0.23 -14.98
C GLU A 282 -5.25 -1.71 -14.56
N GLU A 283 -4.05 -2.26 -14.31
CA GLU A 283 -3.84 -3.66 -13.93
C GLU A 283 -3.98 -3.92 -12.43
N SER A 284 -4.09 -2.87 -11.62
CA SER A 284 -4.15 -3.00 -10.16
C SER A 284 -5.33 -3.82 -9.68
N LEU A 285 -5.07 -4.80 -8.81
CA LEU A 285 -6.07 -5.75 -8.36
C LEU A 285 -7.13 -5.10 -7.45
N TYR A 286 -6.73 -4.16 -6.58
CA TYR A 286 -7.63 -3.53 -5.61
C TYR A 286 -8.87 -2.86 -6.25
N PRO A 287 -8.77 -1.93 -7.21
CA PRO A 287 -9.95 -1.32 -7.81
C PRO A 287 -10.80 -2.33 -8.60
N ARG A 288 -10.18 -3.35 -9.17
CA ARG A 288 -10.87 -4.43 -9.87
C ARG A 288 -11.67 -5.30 -8.90
N MET A 289 -11.11 -5.66 -7.74
CA MET A 289 -11.85 -6.38 -6.69
C MET A 289 -13.05 -5.57 -6.18
N LEU A 290 -12.92 -4.24 -6.02
CA LEU A 290 -14.07 -3.39 -5.64
C LEU A 290 -15.15 -3.37 -6.72
N ALA A 291 -14.77 -3.36 -7.99
CA ALA A 291 -15.72 -3.39 -9.11
C ALA A 291 -16.58 -4.66 -9.10
N GLU A 292 -16.05 -5.83 -8.70
CA GLU A 292 -16.82 -7.08 -8.50
C GLU A 292 -17.93 -6.90 -7.44
N HIS A 293 -17.79 -5.95 -6.55
CA HIS A 293 -18.81 -5.58 -5.54
C HIS A 293 -19.64 -4.36 -5.94
N GLY A 294 -19.62 -3.97 -7.23
CA GLY A 294 -20.38 -2.83 -7.75
C GLY A 294 -19.88 -1.46 -7.34
N ILE A 295 -18.61 -1.35 -6.91
CA ILE A 295 -17.95 -0.10 -6.56
C ILE A 295 -16.82 0.16 -7.56
N GLY A 296 -17.17 0.71 -8.72
CA GLY A 296 -16.18 1.20 -9.69
C GLY A 296 -15.54 2.52 -9.23
N ILE A 297 -14.41 2.90 -9.84
CA ILE A 297 -13.61 4.08 -9.46
C ILE A 297 -14.45 5.36 -9.29
N PRO A 298 -15.34 5.76 -10.22
CA PRO A 298 -16.12 6.99 -10.06
C PRO A 298 -17.01 6.97 -8.80
N LYS A 299 -17.68 5.86 -8.55
CA LYS A 299 -18.54 5.67 -7.38
C LYS A 299 -17.73 5.62 -6.08
N MET A 300 -16.57 4.99 -6.11
CA MET A 300 -15.65 4.95 -4.98
C MET A 300 -15.25 6.37 -4.55
N PHE A 301 -14.81 7.22 -5.47
CA PHE A 301 -14.45 8.61 -5.17
C PHE A 301 -15.64 9.44 -4.72
N GLU A 302 -16.81 9.28 -5.33
CA GLU A 302 -18.05 9.95 -4.88
C GLU A 302 -18.33 9.64 -3.40
N MET A 303 -18.25 8.36 -3.01
CA MET A 303 -18.49 7.94 -1.63
C MET A 303 -17.42 8.44 -0.66
N LEU A 304 -16.13 8.34 -1.04
CA LEU A 304 -15.01 8.78 -0.20
C LEU A 304 -15.03 10.29 0.04
N ILE A 305 -15.31 11.07 -1.00
CA ILE A 305 -15.40 12.53 -0.91
C ILE A 305 -16.59 12.93 -0.06
N GLY A 306 -17.74 12.26 -0.23
CA GLY A 306 -18.92 12.49 0.60
C GLY A 306 -18.73 12.13 2.08
N ASP A 307 -17.75 11.27 2.40
CA ASP A 307 -17.42 10.91 3.79
C ASP A 307 -16.56 11.96 4.50
N ILE A 308 -15.68 12.64 3.78
CA ILE A 308 -14.68 13.56 4.34
C ILE A 308 -15.13 15.04 4.35
N LEU A 309 -16.16 15.38 3.59
CA LEU A 309 -16.77 16.74 3.51
C LEU A 309 -18.09 16.81 4.25
#